data_aef46ca5d2babf10aaad263cb658950a
#
_entry.id   aef46ca5d2babf10aaad263cb658950a
#
_cell.length_a   1.000
_cell.length_b   1.000
_cell.length_c   1.000
_cell.angle_alpha   90.00
_cell.angle_beta   90.00
_cell.angle_gamma   90.00
#
_symmetry.space_group_name_H-M   'P 1'
#
loop_
_entity.id
_entity.type
_entity.pdbx_description
1 polymer ?
#
loop_
_entity_poly.entity_id
_entity_poly.type
_entity_poly.pdbx_seq_one_letter_code
_entity_poly.pdbx_strand_id
1 'polypeptide(L)'
;SAASDVYKRQDFDLITSTHLRGTFFCCQKIGEIMLERGYGKIINLGSTWGYTTDAKKAPYCMAKAGIAHMSRAISTEWAPNGIRINTLAPTGTVTEFTQKTWESMPERAKGILSRIKLGRFAYPSDHLGAAIFLASSASDFITGQTIYVDGGFTAAG
;
A
#
# COMPACT_ATOMS: atom_id res chain seq x y z
N SER A 1 22.40 -14.04 13.09
CA SER A 1 22.28 -12.61 13.29
C SER A 1 20.81 -12.20 13.24
N ALA A 2 20.38 -11.42 14.21
CA ALA A 2 19.03 -10.92 14.23
C ALA A 2 18.79 -10.04 12.99
N ALA A 3 17.59 -10.09 12.41
CA ALA A 3 17.23 -9.31 11.21
C ALA A 3 17.45 -7.80 11.38
N SER A 4 17.49 -7.31 12.62
CA SER A 4 17.79 -5.93 12.99
C SER A 4 19.19 -5.48 12.62
N ASP A 5 20.17 -6.39 12.53
CA ASP A 5 21.57 -6.06 12.23
C ASP A 5 21.82 -5.83 10.72
N VAL A 6 20.82 -6.08 9.89
CA VAL A 6 20.92 -6.04 8.42
C VAL A 6 20.60 -4.67 7.84
N TYR A 7 19.96 -3.77 8.63
CA TYR A 7 19.54 -2.46 8.14
C TYR A 7 20.43 -1.36 8.66
N LYS A 8 21.01 -0.59 7.74
CA LYS A 8 21.67 0.66 8.09
C LYS A 8 20.59 1.69 8.50
N ARG A 9 20.90 2.54 9.46
CA ARG A 9 20.02 3.62 9.88
C ARG A 9 19.53 4.49 8.72
N GLN A 10 20.44 4.78 7.79
CA GLN A 10 20.12 5.57 6.58
C GLN A 10 19.04 4.91 5.72
N ASP A 11 19.08 3.58 5.53
CA ASP A 11 18.08 2.84 4.75
C ASP A 11 16.72 2.85 5.46
N PHE A 12 16.73 2.70 6.78
CA PHE A 12 15.53 2.80 7.59
C PHE A 12 14.89 4.20 7.47
N ASP A 13 15.69 5.26 7.63
CA ASP A 13 15.25 6.65 7.57
C ASP A 13 14.72 6.98 6.15
N LEU A 14 15.39 6.52 5.10
CA LEU A 14 14.96 6.70 3.72
C LEU A 14 13.61 6.04 3.45
N ILE A 15 13.45 4.77 3.84
CA ILE A 15 12.21 4.01 3.63
C ILE A 15 11.05 4.64 4.39
N THR A 16 11.24 4.96 5.66
CA THR A 16 10.18 5.53 6.51
C THR A 16 9.82 6.94 6.11
N SER A 17 10.81 7.78 5.76
CA SER A 17 10.55 9.14 5.31
C SER A 17 9.84 9.16 3.96
N THR A 18 10.22 8.31 3.02
CA THR A 18 9.61 8.25 1.69
C THR A 18 8.18 7.71 1.76
N HIS A 19 8.00 6.56 2.38
CA HIS A 19 6.71 5.87 2.34
C HIS A 19 5.72 6.40 3.40
N LEU A 20 6.11 6.45 4.67
CA LEU A 20 5.17 6.78 5.74
C LEU A 20 5.05 8.29 5.93
N ARG A 21 6.14 8.98 6.21
CA ARG A 21 6.15 10.42 6.44
C ARG A 21 5.65 11.19 5.22
N GLY A 22 6.14 10.83 4.02
CA GLY A 22 5.72 11.49 2.78
C GLY A 22 4.22 11.34 2.53
N THR A 23 3.68 10.13 2.69
CA THR A 23 2.23 9.87 2.53
C THR A 23 1.41 10.67 3.54
N PHE A 24 1.85 10.74 4.81
CA PHE A 24 1.16 11.50 5.84
C PHE A 24 1.03 12.99 5.46
N PHE A 25 2.12 13.63 5.10
CA PHE A 25 2.10 15.06 4.76
C PHE A 25 1.37 15.37 3.45
N CYS A 26 1.40 14.46 2.46
CA CYS A 26 0.55 14.57 1.29
C CYS A 26 -0.94 14.50 1.66
N CYS A 27 -1.33 13.55 2.51
CA CYS A 27 -2.71 13.47 3.00
C CYS A 27 -3.11 14.75 3.75
N GLN A 28 -2.25 15.27 4.63
CA GLN A 28 -2.52 16.48 5.39
C GLN A 28 -2.78 17.68 4.44
N LYS A 29 -1.90 17.90 3.47
CA LYS A 29 -2.02 19.05 2.56
C LYS A 29 -3.23 18.97 1.63
N ILE A 30 -3.53 17.82 1.08
CA ILE A 30 -4.72 17.62 0.27
C ILE A 30 -5.99 17.64 1.12
N GLY A 31 -5.90 17.08 2.33
CA GLY A 31 -7.00 17.06 3.29
C GLY A 31 -7.49 18.45 3.68
N GLU A 32 -6.59 19.43 3.88
CA GLU A 32 -6.93 20.82 4.13
C GLU A 32 -7.93 21.34 3.07
N ILE A 33 -7.60 21.14 1.78
CA ILE A 33 -8.45 21.57 0.65
C ILE A 33 -9.77 20.81 0.59
N MET A 34 -9.74 19.50 0.85
CA MET A 34 -10.93 18.66 0.80
C MET A 34 -11.90 18.97 1.96
N LEU A 35 -11.35 19.25 3.15
CA LEU A 35 -12.14 19.63 4.32
C LEU A 35 -12.88 20.95 4.10
N GLU A 36 -12.23 21.95 3.49
CA GLU A 36 -12.88 23.20 3.10
C GLU A 36 -14.03 23.00 2.12
N ARG A 37 -13.91 22.00 1.23
CA ARG A 37 -14.94 21.66 0.22
C ARG A 37 -16.06 20.77 0.76
N GLY A 38 -15.86 20.14 1.93
CA GLY A 38 -16.79 19.18 2.50
C GLY A 38 -16.89 17.86 1.71
N TYR A 39 -15.94 17.58 0.82
CA TYR A 39 -15.90 16.34 0.03
C TYR A 39 -14.49 16.03 -0.47
N GLY A 40 -14.13 14.76 -0.41
CA GLY A 40 -12.87 14.28 -0.98
C GLY A 40 -12.70 12.77 -0.88
N LYS A 41 -11.89 12.26 -1.78
CA LYS A 41 -11.47 10.85 -1.79
C LYS A 41 -9.96 10.76 -1.91
N ILE A 42 -9.36 10.07 -0.94
CA ILE A 42 -7.91 9.82 -0.89
C ILE A 42 -7.69 8.32 -1.00
N ILE A 43 -6.81 7.92 -1.90
CA ILE A 43 -6.40 6.53 -2.08
C ILE A 43 -4.90 6.44 -1.82
N ASN A 44 -4.52 5.90 -0.68
CA ASN A 44 -3.13 5.67 -0.35
C ASN A 44 -2.65 4.35 -0.93
N LEU A 45 -1.39 4.32 -1.37
CA LEU A 45 -0.79 3.11 -1.92
C LEU A 45 -0.12 2.30 -0.79
N GLY A 46 -0.81 1.25 -0.36
CA GLY A 46 -0.30 0.24 0.57
C GLY A 46 0.56 -0.82 -0.11
N SER A 47 0.51 -2.02 0.42
CA SER A 47 1.12 -3.23 -0.13
C SER A 47 0.59 -4.45 0.63
N THR A 48 0.61 -5.63 0.00
CA THR A 48 0.43 -6.91 0.71
C THR A 48 1.46 -7.10 1.83
N TRP A 49 2.65 -6.50 1.71
CA TRP A 49 3.67 -6.48 2.76
C TRP A 49 3.33 -5.58 3.96
N GLY A 50 2.24 -4.86 3.94
CA GLY A 50 1.67 -4.20 5.12
C GLY A 50 0.80 -5.12 5.97
N TYR A 51 0.43 -6.29 5.46
CA TYR A 51 -0.33 -7.34 6.15
C TYR A 51 0.51 -8.59 6.39
N THR A 52 1.21 -9.05 5.36
CA THR A 52 2.14 -10.18 5.44
C THR A 52 3.57 -9.68 5.59
N THR A 53 4.50 -10.60 5.85
CA THR A 53 5.91 -10.27 6.01
C THR A 53 6.81 -11.06 5.06
N ASP A 54 8.02 -10.59 4.88
CA ASP A 54 9.09 -11.26 4.15
C ASP A 54 10.44 -10.93 4.80
N ALA A 55 11.37 -11.82 4.70
CA ALA A 55 12.72 -11.62 5.22
C ALA A 55 13.38 -10.38 4.58
N LYS A 56 14.14 -9.65 5.37
CA LYS A 56 14.88 -8.44 4.96
C LYS A 56 14.00 -7.32 4.40
N LYS A 57 12.76 -7.19 4.90
CA LYS A 57 11.80 -6.13 4.52
C LYS A 57 11.15 -5.41 5.71
N ALA A 58 11.64 -5.62 6.93
CA ALA A 58 10.97 -5.09 8.13
C ALA A 58 10.64 -3.58 8.05
N PRO A 59 11.55 -2.66 7.67
CA PRO A 59 11.22 -1.24 7.57
C PRO A 59 10.14 -0.95 6.52
N TYR A 60 10.17 -1.66 5.39
CA TYR A 60 9.15 -1.51 4.34
C TYR A 60 7.78 -2.06 4.78
N CYS A 61 7.76 -3.26 5.37
CA CYS A 61 6.54 -3.85 5.91
C CYS A 61 5.91 -2.95 6.97
N MET A 62 6.72 -2.44 7.89
CA MET A 62 6.30 -1.48 8.92
C MET A 62 5.72 -0.20 8.30
N ALA A 63 6.39 0.39 7.31
CA ALA A 63 5.91 1.61 6.66
C ALA A 63 4.59 1.38 5.94
N LYS A 64 4.42 0.26 5.22
CA LYS A 64 3.19 -0.07 4.50
C LYS A 64 2.03 -0.46 5.43
N ALA A 65 2.30 -1.13 6.54
CA ALA A 65 1.33 -1.34 7.62
C ALA A 65 0.91 0.00 8.25
N GLY A 66 1.90 0.88 8.49
CA GLY A 66 1.67 2.23 8.98
C GLY A 66 0.76 3.06 8.07
N ILE A 67 0.93 2.99 6.75
CA ILE A 67 0.04 3.67 5.78
C ILE A 67 -1.41 3.18 5.90
N ALA A 68 -1.62 1.87 5.98
CA ALA A 68 -2.96 1.29 6.11
C ALA A 68 -3.61 1.73 7.44
N HIS A 69 -2.87 1.69 8.54
CA HIS A 69 -3.39 2.11 9.84
C HIS A 69 -3.59 3.63 9.94
N MET A 70 -2.68 4.43 9.38
CA MET A 70 -2.81 5.88 9.26
C MET A 70 -4.09 6.26 8.48
N SER A 71 -4.35 5.59 7.34
CA SER A 71 -5.58 5.82 6.57
C SER A 71 -6.83 5.55 7.41
N ARG A 72 -6.81 4.50 8.23
CA ARG A 72 -7.88 4.18 9.17
C ARG A 72 -8.04 5.25 10.24
N ALA A 73 -6.95 5.70 10.85
CA ALA A 73 -6.98 6.74 11.88
C ALA A 73 -7.53 8.05 11.33
N ILE A 74 -6.99 8.55 10.21
CA ILE A 74 -7.45 9.80 9.59
C ILE A 74 -8.92 9.68 9.14
N SER A 75 -9.37 8.49 8.71
CA SER A 75 -10.76 8.30 8.31
C SER A 75 -11.75 8.56 9.46
N THR A 76 -11.37 8.27 10.70
CA THR A 76 -12.24 8.55 11.86
C THR A 76 -12.38 10.03 12.13
N GLU A 77 -11.37 10.81 11.80
CA GLU A 77 -11.35 12.26 12.00
C GLU A 77 -12.09 13.00 10.88
N TRP A 78 -11.93 12.55 9.63
CA TRP A 78 -12.35 13.31 8.45
C TRP A 78 -13.67 12.82 7.81
N ALA A 79 -14.13 11.61 8.13
CA ALA A 79 -15.38 11.08 7.58
C ALA A 79 -16.60 11.94 7.90
N PRO A 80 -16.74 12.54 9.11
CA PRO A 80 -17.86 13.45 9.40
C PRO A 80 -17.88 14.69 8.49
N ASN A 81 -16.74 15.07 7.94
CA ASN A 81 -16.59 16.22 7.04
C ASN A 81 -16.65 15.83 5.55
N GLY A 82 -17.15 14.63 5.22
CA GLY A 82 -17.34 14.21 3.84
C GLY A 82 -16.11 13.64 3.13
N ILE A 83 -15.02 13.36 3.86
CA ILE A 83 -13.78 12.79 3.28
C ILE A 83 -13.77 11.28 3.42
N ARG A 84 -13.44 10.58 2.34
CA ARG A 84 -13.15 9.12 2.33
C ARG A 84 -11.67 8.91 2.08
N ILE A 85 -11.03 8.13 2.95
CA ILE A 85 -9.63 7.77 2.80
C ILE A 85 -9.48 6.25 2.91
N ASN A 86 -8.95 5.63 1.86
CA ASN A 86 -8.78 4.19 1.78
C ASN A 86 -7.37 3.85 1.30
N THR A 87 -6.99 2.60 1.46
CA THR A 87 -5.68 2.09 1.01
C THR A 87 -5.91 1.04 -0.07
N LEU A 88 -5.25 1.21 -1.22
CA LEU A 88 -5.12 0.18 -2.24
C LEU A 88 -3.81 -0.57 -2.00
N ALA A 89 -3.87 -1.88 -1.84
CA ALA A 89 -2.72 -2.72 -1.48
C ALA A 89 -2.41 -3.76 -2.58
N PRO A 90 -1.50 -3.43 -3.50
CA PRO A 90 -1.02 -4.36 -4.52
C PRO A 90 -0.11 -5.44 -3.96
N THR A 91 0.00 -6.54 -4.70
CA THR A 91 1.10 -7.51 -4.60
C THR A 91 2.17 -7.25 -5.67
N GLY A 92 3.00 -8.24 -5.98
CA GLY A 92 4.01 -8.17 -7.03
C GLY A 92 3.41 -7.75 -8.37
N THR A 93 3.77 -6.56 -8.82
CA THR A 93 3.24 -5.93 -10.04
C THR A 93 4.38 -5.71 -11.03
N VAL A 94 4.19 -6.10 -12.28
CA VAL A 94 5.17 -5.95 -13.36
C VAL A 94 5.32 -4.46 -13.70
N THR A 95 6.50 -3.94 -13.43
CA THR A 95 6.96 -2.61 -13.82
C THR A 95 8.40 -2.74 -14.31
N GLU A 96 8.94 -1.75 -14.99
CA GLU A 96 10.35 -1.76 -15.40
C GLU A 96 11.31 -2.02 -14.22
N PHE A 97 11.03 -1.42 -13.08
CA PHE A 97 11.83 -1.59 -11.85
C PHE A 97 11.73 -3.02 -11.28
N THR A 98 10.51 -3.56 -11.16
CA THR A 98 10.29 -4.88 -10.57
C THR A 98 10.77 -5.99 -11.49
N GLN A 99 10.63 -5.83 -12.80
CA GLN A 99 11.11 -6.79 -13.78
C GLN A 99 12.61 -6.98 -13.68
N LYS A 100 13.38 -5.89 -13.70
CA LYS A 100 14.84 -5.93 -13.51
C LYS A 100 15.23 -6.57 -12.17
N THR A 101 14.48 -6.27 -11.11
CA THR A 101 14.73 -6.87 -9.79
C THR A 101 14.47 -8.37 -9.79
N TRP A 102 13.41 -8.84 -10.43
CA TRP A 102 13.07 -10.28 -10.48
C TRP A 102 14.01 -11.07 -11.39
N GLU A 103 14.47 -10.48 -12.48
CA GLU A 103 15.50 -11.08 -13.34
C GLU A 103 16.82 -11.29 -12.57
N SER A 104 17.17 -10.36 -11.68
CA SER A 104 18.37 -10.47 -10.83
C SER A 104 18.18 -11.41 -9.63
N MET A 105 16.93 -11.73 -9.23
CA MET A 105 16.62 -12.57 -8.07
C MET A 105 15.51 -13.60 -8.41
N PRO A 106 15.76 -14.54 -9.34
CA PRO A 106 14.71 -15.42 -9.87
C PRO A 106 14.06 -16.32 -8.81
N GLU A 107 14.82 -16.83 -7.84
CA GLU A 107 14.25 -17.67 -6.78
C GLU A 107 13.31 -16.88 -5.86
N ARG A 108 13.63 -15.62 -5.63
CA ARG A 108 12.74 -14.73 -4.88
C ARG A 108 11.45 -14.43 -5.64
N ALA A 109 11.56 -14.19 -6.95
CA ALA A 109 10.42 -14.00 -7.83
C ALA A 109 9.50 -15.23 -7.81
N LYS A 110 10.05 -16.45 -7.93
CA LYS A 110 9.30 -17.70 -7.81
C LYS A 110 8.60 -17.82 -6.45
N GLY A 111 9.29 -17.49 -5.37
CA GLY A 111 8.72 -17.53 -4.01
C GLY A 111 7.54 -16.57 -3.83
N ILE A 112 7.59 -15.38 -4.43
CA ILE A 112 6.45 -14.45 -4.45
C ILE A 112 5.32 -15.00 -5.32
N LEU A 113 5.64 -15.46 -6.53
CA LEU A 113 4.68 -15.96 -7.49
C LEU A 113 3.91 -17.18 -6.96
N SER A 114 4.56 -18.09 -6.26
CA SER A 114 3.92 -19.27 -5.67
C SER A 114 2.82 -18.95 -4.64
N ARG A 115 2.87 -17.77 -4.06
CA ARG A 115 1.85 -17.27 -3.13
C ARG A 115 0.66 -16.62 -3.84
N ILE A 116 0.84 -16.17 -5.09
CA ILE A 116 -0.23 -15.54 -5.88
C ILE A 116 -1.11 -16.64 -6.49
N LYS A 117 -2.33 -16.79 -6.02
CA LYS A 117 -3.23 -17.90 -6.42
C LYS A 117 -3.67 -17.83 -7.88
N LEU A 118 -3.72 -16.62 -8.47
CA LEU A 118 -3.97 -16.45 -9.91
C LEU A 118 -2.78 -16.83 -10.79
N GLY A 119 -1.64 -17.28 -10.23
CA GLY A 119 -0.52 -17.88 -10.95
C GLY A 119 0.30 -16.91 -11.82
N ARG A 120 0.09 -15.61 -11.68
CA ARG A 120 0.86 -14.58 -12.38
C ARG A 120 1.08 -13.33 -11.52
N PHE A 121 2.10 -12.58 -11.83
CA PHE A 121 2.23 -11.22 -11.30
C PHE A 121 1.13 -10.31 -11.84
N ALA A 122 0.76 -9.30 -11.09
CA ALA A 122 -0.17 -8.27 -11.53
C ALA A 122 0.48 -7.37 -12.59
N TYR A 123 -0.34 -6.78 -13.44
CA TYR A 123 0.03 -5.62 -14.27
C TYR A 123 -0.59 -4.35 -13.66
N PRO A 124 -0.07 -3.16 -13.98
CA PRO A 124 -0.68 -1.90 -13.53
C PRO A 124 -2.19 -1.79 -13.84
N SER A 125 -2.63 -2.35 -14.97
CA SER A 125 -4.03 -2.43 -15.37
C SER A 125 -4.92 -3.22 -14.42
N ASP A 126 -4.39 -4.22 -13.72
CA ASP A 126 -5.15 -5.02 -12.75
C ASP A 126 -5.64 -4.18 -11.55
N HIS A 127 -5.00 -3.06 -11.28
CA HIS A 127 -5.33 -2.17 -10.15
C HIS A 127 -6.34 -1.07 -10.52
N LEU A 128 -6.56 -0.82 -11.82
CA LEU A 128 -7.38 0.31 -12.29
C LEU A 128 -8.84 0.20 -11.81
N GLY A 129 -9.44 -1.00 -11.88
CA GLY A 129 -10.83 -1.20 -11.43
C GLY A 129 -11.04 -0.79 -9.98
N ALA A 130 -10.16 -1.23 -9.08
CA ALA A 130 -10.23 -0.87 -7.66
C ALA A 130 -9.95 0.63 -7.43
N ALA A 131 -8.99 1.21 -8.15
CA ALA A 131 -8.69 2.64 -8.06
C ALA A 131 -9.87 3.50 -8.51
N ILE A 132 -10.49 3.18 -9.66
CA ILE A 132 -11.68 3.87 -10.16
C ILE A 132 -12.85 3.71 -9.20
N PHE A 133 -13.10 2.51 -8.69
CA PHE A 133 -14.14 2.25 -7.70
C PHE A 133 -13.94 3.13 -6.46
N LEU A 134 -12.74 3.14 -5.88
CA LEU A 134 -12.44 3.94 -4.69
C LEU A 134 -12.46 5.46 -4.95
N ALA A 135 -12.23 5.90 -6.18
CA ALA A 135 -12.30 7.31 -6.57
C ALA A 135 -13.71 7.79 -6.92
N SER A 136 -14.64 6.88 -7.20
CA SER A 136 -15.99 7.19 -7.65
C SER A 136 -17.01 7.24 -6.51
N SER A 137 -18.21 7.74 -6.78
CA SER A 137 -19.35 7.73 -5.84
C SER A 137 -19.79 6.32 -5.44
N ALA A 138 -19.46 5.28 -6.21
CA ALA A 138 -19.74 3.88 -5.86
C ALA A 138 -19.12 3.45 -4.52
N SER A 139 -18.10 4.17 -4.03
CA SER A 139 -17.44 3.92 -2.74
C SER A 139 -17.78 4.97 -1.66
N ASP A 140 -18.88 5.71 -1.77
CA ASP A 140 -19.21 6.79 -0.83
C ASP A 140 -19.45 6.31 0.61
N PHE A 141 -19.77 5.05 0.79
CA PHE A 141 -19.92 4.44 2.12
C PHE A 141 -18.72 3.60 2.56
N ILE A 142 -17.57 3.75 1.88
CA ILE A 142 -16.33 3.02 2.16
C ILE A 142 -15.25 4.00 2.58
N THR A 143 -14.78 3.91 3.82
CA THR A 143 -13.66 4.70 4.34
C THR A 143 -12.87 3.90 5.38
N GLY A 144 -11.58 4.19 5.54
CA GLY A 144 -10.69 3.51 6.48
C GLY A 144 -10.33 2.07 6.08
N GLN A 145 -10.68 1.64 4.86
CA GLN A 145 -10.47 0.25 4.42
C GLN A 145 -9.18 0.08 3.65
N THR A 146 -8.66 -1.16 3.68
CA THR A 146 -7.56 -1.60 2.81
C THR A 146 -8.11 -2.62 1.82
N ILE A 147 -8.03 -2.30 0.54
CA ILE A 147 -8.46 -3.18 -0.55
C ILE A 147 -7.21 -3.84 -1.14
N TYR A 148 -7.13 -5.15 -0.98
CA TYR A 148 -6.05 -5.95 -1.56
C TYR A 148 -6.38 -6.33 -3.00
N VAL A 149 -5.51 -5.94 -3.95
CA VAL A 149 -5.58 -6.35 -5.35
C VAL A 149 -4.34 -7.20 -5.61
N ASP A 150 -4.42 -8.45 -5.21
CA ASP A 150 -3.25 -9.27 -4.95
C ASP A 150 -3.31 -10.70 -5.53
N GLY A 151 -4.34 -11.02 -6.31
CA GLY A 151 -4.49 -12.33 -6.93
C GLY A 151 -4.57 -13.48 -5.91
N GLY A 152 -5.08 -13.22 -4.70
CA GLY A 152 -5.21 -14.20 -3.62
C GLY A 152 -3.93 -14.41 -2.80
N PHE A 153 -2.95 -13.52 -2.92
CA PHE A 153 -1.70 -13.60 -2.16
C PHE A 153 -1.90 -13.60 -0.64
N THR A 154 -2.83 -12.79 -0.13
CA THR A 154 -3.14 -12.69 1.30
C THR A 154 -4.28 -13.62 1.75
N ALA A 155 -5.00 -14.25 0.84
CA ALA A 155 -6.14 -15.12 1.15
C ALA A 155 -5.72 -16.51 1.67
N ALA A 156 -4.50 -16.92 1.40
CA ALA A 156 -3.94 -18.18 1.89
C ALA A 156 -2.85 -17.87 2.92
N GLY A 157 -3.10 -18.26 4.16
CA GLY A 157 -2.14 -18.25 5.24
C GLY A 157 -1.05 -19.30 5.04
#